data_71dc99683c1d24beaf0fcffaeb3f03b7
#
_entry.id   71dc99683c1d24beaf0fcffaeb3f03b7
#
_cell.length_a   1.000
_cell.length_b   1.000
_cell.length_c   1.000
_cell.angle_alpha   90.00
_cell.angle_beta   90.00
_cell.angle_gamma   90.00
#
_symmetry.space_group_name_H-M   'P 1'
#
loop_
_entity.id
_entity.type
_entity.pdbx_description
1 polymer ?
#
loop_
_entity_poly.entity_id
_entity_poly.type
_entity_poly.pdbx_seq_one_letter_code
_entity_poly.pdbx_strand_id
1 'polypeptide(L)'
;NILFHGVPGTGKTSLIFSIASELKMNIAIMAFTNDMNDNILMRCFRRIPENCILVIEDIDALFQSRKKNDDLKNNITFSGLLNTMDGIAHVDKQIIIMTTNHPLVLDAALKRPGRVDLTFEFKYSSKSQIKTMFERFLPNQKEKFNEFYCRIKNLKITTAMLQQFFFGNRLQPDILDHIEELEKLANENRYEPKMEHYT
;
A
#
# COMPACT_ATOMS: atom_id res chain seq x y z
N ASN A 1 12.75 8.74 -5.08
CA ASN A 1 11.49 8.03 -5.37
C ASN A 1 11.42 6.75 -4.54
N ILE A 2 10.25 6.44 -3.99
CA ILE A 2 10.05 5.36 -3.02
C ILE A 2 8.97 4.41 -3.53
N LEU A 3 9.19 3.10 -3.39
CA LEU A 3 8.19 2.08 -3.70
C LEU A 3 7.77 1.35 -2.42
N PHE A 4 6.49 1.42 -2.09
CA PHE A 4 5.86 0.62 -1.04
C PHE A 4 5.14 -0.56 -1.69
N HIS A 5 5.53 -1.77 -1.35
CA HIS A 5 4.89 -2.96 -1.90
C HIS A 5 4.53 -3.98 -0.81
N GLY A 6 3.63 -4.88 -1.12
CA GLY A 6 3.27 -5.98 -0.22
C GLY A 6 1.78 -6.15 -0.02
N VAL A 7 1.42 -6.92 1.00
CA VAL A 7 0.05 -7.38 1.25
C VAL A 7 -0.93 -6.19 1.36
N PRO A 8 -2.13 -6.26 0.74
CA PRO A 8 -3.15 -5.23 0.92
C PRO A 8 -3.58 -5.13 2.39
N GLY A 9 -3.99 -3.93 2.82
CA GLY A 9 -4.43 -3.70 4.19
C GLY A 9 -3.33 -3.66 5.26
N THR A 10 -2.06 -3.55 4.87
CA THR A 10 -0.91 -3.48 5.78
C THR A 10 -0.47 -2.06 6.14
N GLY A 11 -1.18 -1.04 5.65
CA GLY A 11 -0.97 0.35 6.04
C GLY A 11 -0.06 1.16 5.13
N LYS A 12 0.18 0.74 3.87
CA LYS A 12 1.02 1.49 2.90
C LYS A 12 0.59 2.95 2.78
N THR A 13 -0.66 3.19 2.40
CA THR A 13 -1.22 4.55 2.25
C THR A 13 -1.25 5.31 3.59
N SER A 14 -1.57 4.63 4.69
CA SER A 14 -1.58 5.26 6.02
C SER A 14 -0.20 5.78 6.44
N LEU A 15 0.87 5.05 6.09
CA LEU A 15 2.24 5.50 6.37
C LEU A 15 2.58 6.73 5.52
N ILE A 16 2.12 6.80 4.26
CA ILE A 16 2.34 7.99 3.41
C ILE A 16 1.74 9.23 4.05
N PHE A 17 0.50 9.14 4.54
CA PHE A 17 -0.14 10.28 5.24
C PHE A 17 0.61 10.66 6.52
N SER A 18 1.13 9.68 7.26
CA SER A 18 1.93 9.94 8.46
C SER A 18 3.25 10.65 8.14
N ILE A 19 3.94 10.22 7.07
CA ILE A 19 5.17 10.86 6.57
C ILE A 19 4.88 12.30 6.15
N ALA A 20 3.82 12.53 5.40
CA ALA A 20 3.44 13.87 4.94
C ALA A 20 3.15 14.81 6.11
N SER A 21 2.43 14.31 7.11
CA SER A 21 2.14 15.06 8.34
C SER A 21 3.41 15.43 9.10
N GLU A 22 4.34 14.50 9.28
CA GLU A 22 5.60 14.73 9.99
C GLU A 22 6.50 15.71 9.26
N LEU A 23 6.59 15.58 7.92
CA LEU A 23 7.38 16.47 7.07
C LEU A 23 6.68 17.79 6.76
N LYS A 24 5.42 17.97 7.16
CA LYS A 24 4.58 19.14 6.84
C LYS A 24 4.51 19.40 5.33
N MET A 25 4.39 18.33 4.55
CA MET A 25 4.27 18.37 3.10
C MET A 25 2.82 18.17 2.65
N ASN A 26 2.46 18.79 1.54
CA ASN A 26 1.20 18.52 0.88
C ASN A 26 1.20 17.11 0.25
N ILE A 27 0.02 16.56 -0.02
CA ILE A 27 -0.14 15.30 -0.73
C ILE A 27 -0.90 15.57 -2.04
N ALA A 28 -0.37 15.08 -3.14
CA ALA A 28 -1.05 14.96 -4.42
C ALA A 28 -1.22 13.47 -4.73
N ILE A 29 -2.46 13.02 -4.90
CA ILE A 29 -2.75 11.63 -5.27
C ILE A 29 -3.04 11.58 -6.76
N MET A 30 -2.32 10.73 -7.48
CA MET A 30 -2.54 10.49 -8.89
C MET A 30 -3.30 9.18 -9.08
N ALA A 31 -4.50 9.29 -9.63
CA ALA A 31 -5.30 8.17 -10.08
C ALA A 31 -5.26 8.08 -11.60
N PHE A 32 -5.03 6.88 -12.12
CA PHE A 32 -5.03 6.64 -13.56
C PHE A 32 -6.47 6.40 -14.05
N THR A 33 -6.86 7.14 -15.08
CA THR A 33 -8.16 6.99 -15.75
C THR A 33 -7.98 6.52 -17.18
N ASN A 34 -9.01 5.90 -17.75
CA ASN A 34 -8.95 5.35 -19.12
C ASN A 34 -8.70 6.43 -20.19
N ASP A 35 -9.01 7.68 -19.90
CA ASP A 35 -8.81 8.81 -20.82
C ASP A 35 -7.40 9.43 -20.73
N MET A 36 -6.57 8.97 -19.79
CA MET A 36 -5.21 9.49 -19.65
C MET A 36 -4.29 8.93 -20.73
N ASN A 37 -3.45 9.82 -21.26
CA ASN A 37 -2.33 9.48 -22.14
C ASN A 37 -1.02 10.11 -21.61
N ASP A 38 0.10 9.78 -22.23
CA ASP A 38 1.42 10.28 -21.82
C ASP A 38 1.49 11.82 -21.75
N ASN A 39 0.81 12.53 -22.65
CA ASN A 39 0.78 13.98 -22.66
C ASN A 39 -0.02 14.57 -21.48
N ILE A 40 -1.14 13.93 -21.12
CA ILE A 40 -1.94 14.31 -19.96
C ILE A 40 -1.16 14.02 -18.69
N LEU A 41 -0.54 12.84 -18.62
CA LEU A 41 0.32 12.44 -17.50
C LEU A 41 1.40 13.49 -17.25
N MET A 42 2.17 13.84 -18.28
CA MET A 42 3.21 14.86 -18.18
C MET A 42 2.68 16.23 -17.71
N ARG A 43 1.49 16.63 -18.19
CA ARG A 43 0.85 17.89 -17.74
C ARG A 43 0.42 17.82 -16.28
N CYS A 44 -0.09 16.69 -15.80
CA CYS A 44 -0.45 16.50 -14.40
C CYS A 44 0.79 16.62 -13.50
N PHE A 45 1.86 15.96 -13.86
CA PHE A 45 3.11 16.02 -13.11
C PHE A 45 3.67 17.46 -13.02
N ARG A 46 3.63 18.22 -14.10
CA ARG A 46 4.09 19.63 -14.11
C ARG A 46 3.24 20.59 -13.24
N ARG A 47 2.05 20.16 -12.85
CA ARG A 47 1.14 20.96 -12.00
C ARG A 47 1.25 20.62 -10.52
N ILE A 48 2.07 19.63 -10.17
CA ILE A 48 2.29 19.26 -8.77
C ILE A 48 3.02 20.41 -8.08
N PRO A 49 2.49 20.94 -6.97
CA PRO A 49 3.11 22.05 -6.26
C PRO A 49 4.45 21.60 -5.64
N GLU A 50 5.30 22.58 -5.36
CA GLU A 50 6.49 22.37 -4.52
C GLU A 50 6.10 21.91 -3.12
N ASN A 51 7.03 21.27 -2.40
CA ASN A 51 6.83 20.76 -1.05
C ASN A 51 5.63 19.79 -0.97
N CYS A 52 5.59 18.84 -1.91
CA CYS A 52 4.49 17.90 -2.08
C CYS A 52 5.01 16.46 -2.19
N ILE A 53 4.29 15.53 -1.58
CA ILE A 53 4.45 14.09 -1.82
C ILE A 53 3.45 13.71 -2.93
N LEU A 54 3.97 13.32 -4.09
CA LEU A 54 3.17 12.71 -5.14
C LEU A 54 2.98 11.22 -4.81
N VAL A 55 1.75 10.81 -4.65
CA VAL A 55 1.37 9.41 -4.41
C VAL A 55 0.80 8.82 -5.69
N ILE A 56 1.38 7.73 -6.14
CA ILE A 56 0.88 6.94 -7.27
C ILE A 56 0.44 5.59 -6.69
N GLU A 57 -0.88 5.44 -6.49
CA GLU A 57 -1.43 4.22 -5.91
C GLU A 57 -1.63 3.13 -6.97
N ASP A 58 -1.43 1.86 -6.53
CA ASP A 58 -1.68 0.64 -7.32
C ASP A 58 -1.07 0.72 -8.74
N ILE A 59 0.23 1.08 -8.81
CA ILE A 59 0.95 1.27 -10.06
C ILE A 59 0.89 0.02 -10.97
N ASP A 60 0.67 -1.17 -10.40
CA ASP A 60 0.51 -2.42 -11.14
C ASP A 60 -0.73 -2.42 -12.06
N ALA A 61 -1.74 -1.58 -11.78
CA ALA A 61 -2.90 -1.43 -12.67
C ALA A 61 -2.50 -1.00 -14.08
N LEU A 62 -1.44 -0.20 -14.24
CA LEU A 62 -0.89 0.21 -15.55
C LEU A 62 -0.28 -0.95 -16.34
N PHE A 63 0.12 -2.03 -15.67
CA PHE A 63 0.78 -3.17 -16.28
C PHE A 63 -0.19 -4.32 -16.58
N GLN A 64 -1.29 -4.42 -15.83
CA GLN A 64 -2.28 -5.49 -15.99
C GLN A 64 -3.13 -5.29 -17.25
N SER A 65 -3.42 -4.06 -17.65
CA SER A 65 -4.23 -3.74 -18.81
C SER A 65 -3.60 -4.12 -20.15
N ARG A 66 -2.30 -4.40 -20.20
CA ARG A 66 -1.60 -4.84 -21.43
C ARG A 66 -1.95 -6.26 -21.89
N LYS A 67 -2.49 -7.12 -21.00
CA LYS A 67 -2.73 -8.55 -21.26
C LYS A 67 -4.18 -8.88 -21.63
N LYS A 68 -5.11 -7.94 -21.51
CA LYS A 68 -6.52 -8.17 -21.84
C LYS A 68 -6.95 -7.26 -22.98
N ASN A 69 -7.01 -7.85 -24.17
CA ASN A 69 -7.70 -7.37 -25.38
C ASN A 69 -7.75 -5.87 -25.68
N ASP A 70 -7.43 -5.55 -26.92
CA ASP A 70 -7.33 -4.31 -27.67
C ASP A 70 -8.40 -3.21 -27.46
N ASP A 71 -9.39 -3.38 -26.61
CA ASP A 71 -10.52 -2.45 -26.45
C ASP A 71 -10.45 -1.50 -25.26
N LEU A 72 -9.50 -1.66 -24.32
CA LEU A 72 -9.28 -0.72 -23.23
C LEU A 72 -8.00 0.10 -23.50
N LYS A 73 -8.17 1.21 -24.18
CA LYS A 73 -7.13 2.19 -24.52
C LYS A 73 -6.61 2.91 -23.27
N ASN A 74 -5.85 2.24 -22.42
CA ASN A 74 -4.93 2.95 -21.55
C ASN A 74 -3.81 3.49 -22.43
N ASN A 75 -3.92 4.74 -22.80
CA ASN A 75 -2.95 5.44 -23.66
C ASN A 75 -1.69 5.87 -22.89
N ILE A 76 -1.53 5.45 -21.63
CA ILE A 76 -0.31 5.67 -20.85
C ILE A 76 0.64 4.53 -21.15
N THR A 77 1.80 4.88 -21.68
CA THR A 77 2.88 3.92 -21.88
C THR A 77 3.78 3.85 -20.65
N PHE A 78 4.39 2.69 -20.42
CA PHE A 78 5.39 2.56 -19.37
C PHE A 78 6.57 3.52 -19.60
N SER A 79 7.00 3.64 -20.85
CA SER A 79 8.05 4.59 -21.24
C SER A 79 7.65 6.04 -20.98
N GLY A 80 6.38 6.38 -21.22
CA GLY A 80 5.82 7.71 -20.91
C GLY A 80 5.85 8.02 -19.42
N LEU A 81 5.48 7.05 -18.56
CA LEU A 81 5.58 7.20 -17.11
C LEU A 81 7.04 7.40 -16.68
N LEU A 82 7.95 6.54 -17.13
CA LEU A 82 9.37 6.64 -16.79
C LEU A 82 9.99 7.96 -17.24
N ASN A 83 9.74 8.38 -18.50
CA ASN A 83 10.24 9.64 -19.03
C ASN A 83 9.67 10.85 -18.26
N THR A 84 8.41 10.75 -17.82
CA THR A 84 7.77 11.79 -17.00
C THR A 84 8.42 11.87 -15.62
N MET A 85 8.71 10.74 -15.00
CA MET A 85 9.41 10.67 -13.71
C MET A 85 10.85 11.21 -13.83
N ASP A 86 11.58 10.79 -14.86
CA ASP A 86 12.95 11.26 -15.13
C ASP A 86 12.99 12.77 -15.38
N GLY A 87 11.96 13.32 -16.06
CA GLY A 87 11.85 14.77 -16.34
C GLY A 87 11.56 15.63 -15.11
N ILE A 88 11.09 15.05 -14.01
CA ILE A 88 10.74 15.74 -12.75
C ILE A 88 11.81 15.54 -11.67
N ALA A 89 12.71 14.59 -11.86
CA ALA A 89 13.81 14.32 -10.92
C ALA A 89 14.63 15.58 -10.53
N HIS A 90 14.36 16.73 -11.14
CA HIS A 90 15.00 18.02 -10.90
C HIS A 90 14.11 19.06 -10.19
N VAL A 91 12.89 18.71 -9.80
CA VAL A 91 12.07 19.64 -9.02
C VAL A 91 12.41 19.48 -7.54
N ASP A 92 13.01 20.51 -6.98
CA ASP A 92 13.41 20.51 -5.57
C ASP A 92 12.21 20.28 -4.63
N LYS A 93 12.43 19.49 -3.57
CA LYS A 93 11.46 19.21 -2.50
C LYS A 93 10.20 18.45 -2.94
N GLN A 94 10.28 17.63 -3.98
CA GLN A 94 9.23 16.67 -4.32
C GLN A 94 9.66 15.25 -3.96
N ILE A 95 8.75 14.49 -3.37
CA ILE A 95 8.92 13.06 -3.08
C ILE A 95 7.86 12.31 -3.88
N ILE A 96 8.27 11.30 -4.63
CA ILE A 96 7.33 10.40 -5.31
C ILE A 96 7.27 9.10 -4.51
N ILE A 97 6.06 8.71 -4.09
CA ILE A 97 5.83 7.43 -3.42
C ILE A 97 4.83 6.63 -4.26
N MET A 98 5.26 5.47 -4.70
CA MET A 98 4.45 4.53 -5.46
C MET A 98 4.01 3.38 -4.56
N THR A 99 2.78 2.89 -4.75
CA THR A 99 2.31 1.69 -4.06
C THR A 99 1.96 0.58 -5.05
N THR A 100 2.15 -0.67 -4.65
CA THR A 100 1.68 -1.85 -5.37
C THR A 100 1.39 -3.01 -4.43
N ASN A 101 0.40 -3.80 -4.77
CA ASN A 101 0.17 -5.09 -4.14
C ASN A 101 0.85 -6.25 -4.92
N HIS A 102 1.28 -6.02 -6.16
CA HIS A 102 1.83 -7.03 -7.07
C HIS A 102 3.23 -6.66 -7.57
N PRO A 103 4.27 -6.70 -6.72
CA PRO A 103 5.62 -6.24 -7.08
C PRO A 103 6.26 -7.07 -8.20
N LEU A 104 5.78 -8.29 -8.46
CA LEU A 104 6.28 -9.14 -9.54
C LEU A 104 5.79 -8.71 -10.93
N VAL A 105 4.71 -7.95 -11.01
CA VAL A 105 4.17 -7.42 -12.27
C VAL A 105 4.97 -6.21 -12.76
N LEU A 106 5.69 -5.55 -11.85
CA LEU A 106 6.46 -4.34 -12.18
C LEU A 106 7.69 -4.67 -13.00
N ASP A 107 7.84 -3.96 -14.12
CA ASP A 107 9.01 -4.07 -14.99
C ASP A 107 10.31 -3.75 -14.24
N ALA A 108 11.36 -4.52 -14.52
CA ALA A 108 12.69 -4.32 -13.96
C ALA A 108 13.25 -2.90 -14.23
N ALA A 109 12.80 -2.26 -15.32
CA ALA A 109 13.19 -0.90 -15.65
C ALA A 109 12.73 0.15 -14.62
N LEU A 110 11.62 -0.10 -13.89
CA LEU A 110 11.19 0.78 -12.80
C LEU A 110 12.16 0.75 -11.63
N LYS A 111 12.76 -0.41 -11.37
CA LYS A 111 13.67 -0.64 -10.23
C LYS A 111 15.11 -0.15 -10.47
N ARG A 112 15.36 0.52 -11.60
CA ARG A 112 16.68 1.10 -11.87
C ARG A 112 16.94 2.32 -10.98
N PRO A 113 18.22 2.54 -10.56
CA PRO A 113 18.63 3.76 -9.85
C PRO A 113 18.17 5.03 -10.57
N GLY A 114 17.70 6.03 -9.83
CA GLY A 114 17.12 7.27 -10.36
C GLY A 114 15.62 7.20 -10.59
N ARG A 115 15.00 6.01 -10.61
CA ARG A 115 13.54 5.80 -10.75
C ARG A 115 12.88 5.30 -9.48
N VAL A 116 13.45 4.27 -8.86
CA VAL A 116 13.10 3.83 -7.50
C VAL A 116 14.40 3.72 -6.71
N ASP A 117 14.58 4.63 -5.77
CA ASP A 117 15.77 4.71 -4.94
C ASP A 117 15.65 3.85 -3.69
N LEU A 118 14.43 3.77 -3.15
CA LEU A 118 14.13 3.00 -1.93
C LEU A 118 12.91 2.11 -2.14
N THR A 119 12.98 0.91 -1.62
CA THR A 119 11.89 -0.07 -1.67
C THR A 119 11.60 -0.60 -0.28
N PHE A 120 10.33 -0.59 0.13
CA PHE A 120 9.88 -1.09 1.43
C PHE A 120 8.80 -2.15 1.24
N GLU A 121 9.03 -3.31 1.84
CA GLU A 121 8.08 -4.41 1.83
C GLU A 121 7.17 -4.36 3.08
N PHE A 122 5.87 -4.33 2.84
CA PHE A 122 4.84 -4.37 3.88
C PHE A 122 4.33 -5.80 4.05
N LYS A 123 4.57 -6.37 5.22
CA LYS A 123 4.23 -7.75 5.59
C LYS A 123 3.02 -7.79 6.52
N TYR A 124 2.56 -9.01 6.80
CA TYR A 124 1.60 -9.24 7.87
C TYR A 124 2.10 -8.68 9.20
N SER A 125 1.16 -8.35 10.08
CA SER A 125 1.44 -7.67 11.35
C SER A 125 2.39 -8.47 12.23
N SER A 126 3.44 -7.82 12.69
CA SER A 126 4.37 -8.39 13.67
C SER A 126 3.73 -8.42 15.07
N LYS A 127 4.31 -9.23 15.98
CA LYS A 127 3.87 -9.28 17.38
C LYS A 127 3.83 -7.90 18.04
N SER A 128 4.82 -7.05 17.77
CA SER A 128 4.88 -5.71 18.34
C SER A 128 3.77 -4.80 17.81
N GLN A 129 3.46 -4.88 16.52
CA GLN A 129 2.36 -4.12 15.92
C GLN A 129 0.99 -4.58 16.47
N ILE A 130 0.79 -5.91 16.57
CA ILE A 130 -0.43 -6.48 17.15
C ILE A 130 -0.58 -6.00 18.60
N LYS A 131 0.51 -6.02 19.39
CA LYS A 131 0.49 -5.58 20.79
C LYS A 131 0.12 -4.10 20.90
N THR A 132 0.76 -3.25 20.13
CA THR A 132 0.46 -1.81 20.14
C THR A 132 -0.99 -1.51 19.80
N MET A 133 -1.54 -2.19 18.79
CA MET A 133 -2.94 -2.04 18.43
C MET A 133 -3.87 -2.59 19.52
N PHE A 134 -3.58 -3.77 20.06
CA PHE A 134 -4.35 -4.39 21.14
C PHE A 134 -4.45 -3.44 22.35
N GLU A 135 -3.33 -2.95 22.84
CA GLU A 135 -3.29 -2.05 24.00
C GLU A 135 -3.97 -0.71 23.75
N ARG A 136 -3.98 -0.23 22.51
CA ARG A 136 -4.66 1.00 22.11
C ARG A 136 -6.17 0.85 22.06
N PHE A 137 -6.67 -0.25 21.51
CA PHE A 137 -8.11 -0.48 21.35
C PHE A 137 -8.76 -1.08 22.59
N LEU A 138 -8.00 -1.84 23.37
CA LEU A 138 -8.47 -2.60 24.54
C LEU A 138 -7.63 -2.25 25.79
N PRO A 139 -7.63 -0.98 26.22
CA PRO A 139 -6.77 -0.53 27.33
C PRO A 139 -7.08 -1.23 28.66
N ASN A 140 -8.33 -1.72 28.83
CA ASN A 140 -8.79 -2.41 30.04
C ASN A 140 -8.55 -3.93 30.01
N GLN A 141 -7.96 -4.49 28.97
CA GLN A 141 -7.73 -5.93 28.78
C GLN A 141 -6.26 -6.24 28.47
N LYS A 142 -5.32 -5.36 28.81
CA LYS A 142 -3.89 -5.47 28.41
C LYS A 142 -3.26 -6.76 28.93
N GLU A 143 -3.67 -7.27 30.07
CA GLU A 143 -3.20 -8.51 30.68
C GLU A 143 -3.53 -9.74 29.82
N LYS A 144 -4.60 -9.68 29.02
CA LYS A 144 -5.02 -10.77 28.13
C LYS A 144 -4.19 -10.87 26.84
N PHE A 145 -3.31 -9.92 26.56
CA PHE A 145 -2.55 -9.89 25.30
C PHE A 145 -1.78 -11.19 25.04
N ASN A 146 -1.13 -11.75 26.03
CA ASN A 146 -0.31 -12.95 25.84
C ASN A 146 -1.16 -14.16 25.42
N GLU A 147 -2.32 -14.34 26.05
CA GLU A 147 -3.25 -15.40 25.68
C GLU A 147 -3.83 -15.16 24.29
N PHE A 148 -4.31 -13.95 24.03
CA PHE A 148 -4.78 -13.53 22.71
C PHE A 148 -3.75 -13.84 21.62
N TYR A 149 -2.49 -13.38 21.82
CA TYR A 149 -1.43 -13.61 20.85
C TYR A 149 -1.12 -15.10 20.65
N CYS A 150 -1.13 -15.92 21.71
CA CYS A 150 -0.90 -17.35 21.60
C CYS A 150 -1.91 -18.04 20.67
N ARG A 151 -3.18 -17.60 20.68
CA ARG A 151 -4.22 -18.17 19.83
C ARG A 151 -4.07 -17.74 18.36
N ILE A 152 -3.60 -16.53 18.08
CA ILE A 152 -3.56 -15.96 16.71
C ILE A 152 -2.19 -15.99 16.04
N LYS A 153 -1.11 -16.37 16.72
CA LYS A 153 0.28 -16.25 16.24
C LYS A 153 0.58 -16.94 14.89
N ASN A 154 -0.21 -17.93 14.51
CA ASN A 154 -0.06 -18.67 13.25
C ASN A 154 -0.92 -18.10 12.12
N LEU A 155 -1.76 -17.09 12.39
CA LEU A 155 -2.62 -16.47 11.40
C LEU A 155 -1.85 -15.39 10.63
N LYS A 156 -2.19 -15.25 9.34
CA LYS A 156 -1.70 -14.18 8.49
C LYS A 156 -2.63 -12.98 8.60
N ILE A 157 -2.33 -12.08 9.52
CA ILE A 157 -3.20 -10.96 9.89
C ILE A 157 -2.60 -9.64 9.43
N THR A 158 -3.39 -8.81 8.76
CA THR A 158 -3.02 -7.44 8.40
C THR A 158 -3.48 -6.43 9.46
N THR A 159 -2.91 -5.23 9.43
CA THR A 159 -3.32 -4.16 10.34
C THR A 159 -4.79 -3.75 10.13
N ALA A 160 -5.29 -3.82 8.89
CA ALA A 160 -6.70 -3.53 8.59
C ALA A 160 -7.65 -4.55 9.23
N MET A 161 -7.32 -5.85 9.18
CA MET A 161 -8.10 -6.91 9.84
C MET A 161 -8.12 -6.71 11.36
N LEU A 162 -6.97 -6.39 11.96
CA LEU A 162 -6.89 -6.08 13.40
C LEU A 162 -7.74 -4.87 13.76
N GLN A 163 -7.65 -3.82 12.98
CA GLN A 163 -8.44 -2.61 13.21
C GLN A 163 -9.94 -2.89 13.14
N GLN A 164 -10.38 -3.63 12.12
CA GLN A 164 -11.79 -4.04 11.98
C GLN A 164 -12.25 -4.86 13.18
N PHE A 165 -11.48 -5.88 13.55
CA PHE A 165 -11.78 -6.77 14.67
C PHE A 165 -11.85 -6.03 16.01
N PHE A 166 -10.81 -5.25 16.32
CA PHE A 166 -10.79 -4.51 17.60
C PHE A 166 -11.85 -3.42 17.66
N PHE A 167 -12.11 -2.74 16.54
CA PHE A 167 -13.16 -1.71 16.52
C PHE A 167 -14.54 -2.30 16.73
N GLY A 168 -14.86 -3.44 16.14
CA GLY A 168 -16.11 -4.16 16.33
C GLY A 168 -16.30 -4.66 17.77
N ASN A 169 -15.20 -5.13 18.38
CA ASN A 169 -15.24 -5.81 19.68
C ASN A 169 -14.74 -4.96 20.87
N ARG A 170 -14.52 -3.64 20.67
CA ARG A 170 -13.90 -2.78 21.71
C ARG A 170 -14.71 -2.64 23.01
N LEU A 171 -16.02 -2.90 22.96
CA LEU A 171 -16.92 -2.81 24.10
C LEU A 171 -17.24 -4.17 24.74
N GLN A 172 -16.69 -5.25 24.19
CA GLN A 172 -16.92 -6.59 24.70
C GLN A 172 -16.17 -6.82 26.02
N PRO A 173 -16.77 -7.52 26.97
CA PRO A 173 -16.16 -7.77 28.28
C PRO A 173 -14.92 -8.66 28.19
N ASP A 174 -14.90 -9.58 27.23
CA ASP A 174 -13.76 -10.45 26.95
C ASP A 174 -13.51 -10.59 25.46
N ILE A 175 -12.35 -10.12 25.01
CA ILE A 175 -11.95 -10.21 23.60
C ILE A 175 -11.65 -11.65 23.17
N LEU A 176 -11.31 -12.51 24.13
CA LEU A 176 -10.93 -13.90 23.84
C LEU A 176 -12.11 -14.73 23.34
N ASP A 177 -13.34 -14.35 23.70
CA ASP A 177 -14.56 -15.04 23.24
C ASP A 177 -14.86 -14.79 21.75
N HIS A 178 -14.21 -13.79 21.16
CA HIS A 178 -14.47 -13.36 19.78
C HIS A 178 -13.35 -13.71 18.79
N ILE A 179 -12.34 -14.46 19.19
CA ILE A 179 -11.16 -14.78 18.35
C ILE A 179 -11.55 -15.47 17.03
N GLU A 180 -12.60 -16.29 17.03
CA GLU A 180 -13.10 -16.97 15.82
C GLU A 180 -13.47 -15.97 14.70
N GLU A 181 -13.94 -14.76 15.04
CA GLU A 181 -14.22 -13.71 14.07
C GLU A 181 -12.95 -13.25 13.36
N LEU A 182 -11.83 -13.12 14.09
CA LEU A 182 -10.55 -12.75 13.52
C LEU A 182 -9.95 -13.88 12.66
N GLU A 183 -10.13 -15.13 13.08
CA GLU A 183 -9.73 -16.30 12.30
C GLU A 183 -10.48 -16.36 10.96
N LYS A 184 -11.80 -16.12 11.00
CA LYS A 184 -12.64 -16.04 9.81
C LYS A 184 -12.19 -14.92 8.88
N LEU A 185 -11.95 -13.70 9.40
CA LEU A 185 -11.43 -12.58 8.63
C LEU A 185 -10.08 -12.90 7.97
N ALA A 186 -9.17 -13.57 8.69
CA ALA A 186 -7.86 -13.94 8.17
C ALA A 186 -7.95 -14.99 7.05
N ASN A 187 -8.88 -15.93 7.14
CA ASN A 187 -9.08 -16.97 6.14
C ASN A 187 -9.78 -16.43 4.88
N GLU A 188 -10.81 -15.58 5.02
CA GLU A 188 -11.54 -14.97 3.91
C GLU A 188 -10.68 -13.99 3.10
N ASN A 189 -9.73 -13.32 3.75
CA ASN A 189 -8.89 -12.30 3.13
C ASN A 189 -7.44 -12.79 2.89
N ARG A 190 -7.25 -14.09 2.72
CA ARG A 190 -5.93 -14.65 2.47
C ARG A 190 -5.38 -14.14 1.14
N TYR A 191 -4.35 -13.32 1.20
CA TYR A 191 -3.66 -12.84 0.02
C TYR A 191 -2.77 -13.95 -0.54
N GLU A 192 -3.06 -14.36 -1.77
CA GLU A 192 -2.20 -15.23 -2.57
C GLU A 192 -1.58 -14.37 -3.69
N PRO A 193 -0.26 -14.18 -3.69
CA PRO A 193 0.39 -13.50 -4.80
C PRO A 193 0.14 -14.33 -6.06
N LYS A 194 -0.54 -13.75 -7.06
CA LYS A 194 -0.72 -14.41 -8.36
C LYS A 194 0.65 -14.60 -8.97
N MET A 195 1.18 -15.83 -8.90
CA MET A 195 2.28 -16.27 -9.74
C MET A 195 1.70 -16.54 -11.12
N GLU A 196 1.62 -15.53 -11.97
CA GLU A 196 1.42 -15.78 -13.39
C GLU A 196 2.77 -16.23 -13.94
N HIS A 197 2.83 -17.48 -14.38
CA HIS A 197 3.97 -18.04 -15.07
C HIS A 197 4.28 -17.19 -16.29
N TYR A 198 5.42 -16.54 -16.27
CA TYR A 198 6.03 -15.96 -17.46
C TYR A 198 6.63 -17.11 -18.27
N THR A 199 5.91 -17.58 -19.29
CA THR A 199 6.45 -18.36 -20.40
C THR A 199 6.61 -17.46 -21.60
#